data_cd432e36544e4778cd4610dac3adf552
#
_entry.id   cd432e36544e4778cd4610dac3adf552
#
_cell.length_a   1.000
_cell.length_b   1.000
_cell.length_c   1.000
_cell.angle_alpha   90.00
_cell.angle_beta   90.00
_cell.angle_gamma   90.00
#
_symmetry.space_group_name_H-M   'P 1'
#
loop_
_entity.id
_entity.type
_entity.pdbx_description
1 polymer ?
#
loop_
_entity_poly.entity_id
_entity_poly.type
_entity_poly.pdbx_seq_one_letter_code
_entity_poly.pdbx_strand_id
1 'polypeptide(L)'
;PIISQKLIAYLESYYQLKKPSDVKSANAVVVLSGMLRTIKTKNGLSYEWGEGVDRIFAGINLFQLKKAPTLILTRGKMPWSMGLPEGEYLRDVAIKYGVPEENILLTENVENTDQEAKAIKKLFLIDNPEIILITSAYHMPRAQKVFKAAAIKVIPFPVDFRHEIKKITFMEFIPSAKSLQNTSSFVREMIGRTYYNLKY
;
A
#
# COMPACT_ATOMS: atom_id res chain seq x y z
N PRO A 1 4.65 -5.37 -24.23
CA PRO A 1 5.48 -5.31 -23.01
C PRO A 1 6.24 -4.00 -22.84
N ILE A 2 7.01 -3.55 -23.85
CA ILE A 2 7.85 -2.34 -23.77
C ILE A 2 7.03 -1.12 -23.33
N ILE A 3 5.88 -0.86 -23.95
CA ILE A 3 5.02 0.29 -23.62
C ILE A 3 4.54 0.18 -22.19
N SER A 4 4.04 -0.98 -21.77
CA SER A 4 3.52 -1.16 -20.40
C SER A 4 4.60 -0.96 -19.33
N GLN A 5 5.84 -1.37 -19.59
CA GLN A 5 6.99 -1.11 -18.71
C GLN A 5 7.31 0.39 -18.59
N LYS A 6 7.27 1.13 -19.71
CA LYS A 6 7.44 2.59 -19.68
C LYS A 6 6.33 3.31 -18.91
N LEU A 7 5.09 2.83 -19.04
CA LEU A 7 3.95 3.38 -18.29
C LEU A 7 4.10 3.17 -16.77
N ILE A 8 4.53 1.98 -16.35
CA ILE A 8 4.81 1.71 -14.93
C ILE A 8 6.02 2.51 -14.46
N ALA A 9 7.12 2.54 -15.23
CA ALA A 9 8.29 3.36 -14.92
C ALA A 9 7.92 4.83 -14.68
N TYR A 10 7.03 5.39 -15.50
CA TYR A 10 6.51 6.74 -15.32
C TYR A 10 5.79 6.91 -13.98
N LEU A 11 4.93 5.96 -13.59
CA LEU A 11 4.21 6.04 -12.31
C LEU A 11 5.16 5.99 -11.10
N GLU A 12 6.24 5.23 -11.20
CA GLU A 12 7.21 4.97 -10.13
C GLU A 12 8.38 5.95 -10.12
N SER A 13 8.56 6.76 -11.18
CA SER A 13 9.71 7.66 -11.36
C SER A 13 9.91 8.69 -10.26
N TYR A 14 8.86 8.96 -9.48
CA TYR A 14 8.89 9.89 -8.36
C TYR A 14 9.64 9.35 -7.14
N TYR A 15 9.91 8.05 -7.09
CA TYR A 15 10.45 7.40 -5.91
C TYR A 15 11.60 6.46 -6.23
N GLN A 16 12.44 6.29 -5.23
CA GLN A 16 13.50 5.29 -5.22
C GLN A 16 13.30 4.36 -4.03
N LEU A 17 13.82 3.15 -4.16
CA LEU A 17 13.85 2.19 -3.05
C LEU A 17 14.65 2.78 -1.89
N LYS A 18 14.07 2.78 -0.70
CA LYS A 18 14.69 3.30 0.51
C LYS A 18 15.13 2.16 1.42
N LYS A 19 16.26 2.34 2.08
CA LYS A 19 16.63 1.45 3.18
C LYS A 19 15.82 1.83 4.42
N PRO A 20 15.25 0.87 5.15
CA PRO A 20 14.50 1.15 6.37
C PRO A 20 15.30 1.92 7.43
N SER A 21 16.64 1.69 7.50
CA SER A 21 17.54 2.43 8.39
C SER A 21 17.52 3.94 8.18
N ASP A 22 17.38 4.37 6.92
CA ASP A 22 17.54 5.77 6.51
C ASP A 22 16.25 6.59 6.69
N VAL A 23 15.17 5.93 7.09
CA VAL A 23 13.88 6.59 7.33
C VAL A 23 13.88 7.26 8.70
N LYS A 24 13.41 8.50 8.75
CA LYS A 24 13.20 9.25 10.01
C LYS A 24 12.07 8.61 10.82
N SER A 25 12.15 8.72 12.14
CA SER A 25 11.07 8.30 13.04
C SER A 25 9.83 9.17 12.86
N ALA A 26 8.66 8.59 13.10
CA ALA A 26 7.36 9.23 12.96
C ALA A 26 6.40 8.80 14.08
N ASN A 27 5.17 9.33 14.10
CA ASN A 27 4.15 8.97 15.10
C ASN A 27 3.63 7.53 14.90
N ALA A 28 3.54 7.07 13.64
CA ALA A 28 3.14 5.71 13.32
C ALA A 28 3.74 5.22 12.00
N VAL A 29 3.88 3.91 11.85
CA VAL A 29 4.03 3.22 10.57
C VAL A 29 2.63 2.83 10.10
N VAL A 30 2.26 3.22 8.89
CA VAL A 30 0.93 2.97 8.31
C VAL A 30 1.06 2.12 7.06
N VAL A 31 0.38 0.98 7.05
CA VAL A 31 0.34 0.04 5.91
C VAL A 31 -1.03 0.07 5.27
N LEU A 32 -1.10 0.49 4.00
CA LEU A 32 -2.35 0.46 3.24
C LEU A 32 -2.66 -0.95 2.75
N SER A 33 -3.94 -1.31 2.81
CA SER A 33 -4.47 -2.60 2.32
C SER A 33 -4.35 -2.77 0.79
N GLY A 34 -4.79 -3.91 0.28
CA GLY A 34 -4.79 -4.25 -1.15
C GLY A 34 -3.69 -5.25 -1.52
N MET A 35 -3.36 -6.17 -0.60
CA MET A 35 -2.35 -7.20 -0.81
C MET A 35 -2.88 -8.64 -0.59
N LEU A 36 -4.18 -8.80 -0.26
CA LEU A 36 -4.80 -10.11 -0.06
C LEU A 36 -5.89 -10.40 -1.11
N ARG A 37 -6.07 -11.66 -1.40
CA ARG A 37 -7.17 -12.19 -2.18
C ARG A 37 -7.93 -13.21 -1.33
N THR A 38 -9.24 -13.06 -1.23
CA THR A 38 -10.10 -14.06 -0.61
C THR A 38 -10.36 -15.19 -1.60
N ILE A 39 -10.08 -16.42 -1.20
CA ILE A 39 -10.32 -17.62 -1.99
C ILE A 39 -11.30 -18.55 -1.27
N LYS A 40 -12.02 -19.34 -2.04
CA LYS A 40 -12.90 -20.41 -1.52
C LYS A 40 -12.14 -21.72 -1.50
N THR A 41 -12.07 -22.35 -0.34
CA THR A 41 -11.50 -23.69 -0.14
C THR A 41 -12.57 -24.69 0.24
N LYS A 42 -12.22 -25.96 0.37
CA LYS A 42 -13.12 -27.01 0.88
C LYS A 42 -13.56 -26.74 2.33
N ASN A 43 -12.73 -26.04 3.10
CA ASN A 43 -12.98 -25.72 4.51
C ASN A 43 -13.55 -24.31 4.74
N GLY A 44 -14.02 -23.63 3.70
CA GLY A 44 -14.55 -22.27 3.78
C GLY A 44 -13.69 -21.23 3.08
N LEU A 45 -13.76 -19.98 3.54
CA LEU A 45 -12.96 -18.89 3.01
C LEU A 45 -11.53 -18.94 3.55
N SER A 46 -10.58 -18.62 2.71
CA SER A 46 -9.16 -18.49 3.06
C SER A 46 -8.56 -17.28 2.36
N TYR A 47 -7.32 -16.92 2.70
CA TYR A 47 -6.64 -15.75 2.15
C TYR A 47 -5.34 -16.19 1.46
N GLU A 48 -5.10 -15.60 0.29
CA GLU A 48 -3.88 -15.76 -0.47
C GLU A 48 -3.19 -14.42 -0.65
N TRP A 49 -1.86 -14.43 -0.62
CA TRP A 49 -1.08 -13.25 -0.93
C TRP A 49 -1.27 -12.84 -2.39
N GLY A 50 -1.59 -11.58 -2.57
CA GLY A 50 -1.56 -10.94 -3.89
C GLY A 50 -0.26 -10.17 -4.10
N GLU A 51 -0.25 -9.35 -5.12
CA GLU A 51 0.81 -8.37 -5.33
C GLU A 51 0.81 -7.34 -4.16
N GLY A 52 1.96 -6.77 -3.87
CA GLY A 52 2.09 -5.78 -2.80
C GLY A 52 2.24 -6.36 -1.40
N VAL A 53 2.46 -7.66 -1.24
CA VAL A 53 2.79 -8.31 0.04
C VAL A 53 4.00 -7.66 0.73
N ASP A 54 4.90 -7.05 -0.02
CA ASP A 54 6.06 -6.30 0.49
C ASP A 54 5.66 -5.20 1.47
N ARG A 55 4.42 -4.68 1.40
CA ARG A 55 3.91 -3.62 2.27
C ARG A 55 3.90 -4.05 3.74
N ILE A 56 3.30 -5.22 4.06
CA ILE A 56 3.22 -5.67 5.45
C ILE A 56 4.61 -5.98 6.02
N PHE A 57 5.47 -6.63 5.26
CA PHE A 57 6.82 -6.94 5.72
C PHE A 57 7.68 -5.69 5.91
N ALA A 58 7.53 -4.69 5.04
CA ALA A 58 8.16 -3.39 5.23
C ALA A 58 7.65 -2.68 6.49
N GLY A 59 6.34 -2.77 6.77
CA GLY A 59 5.74 -2.21 7.98
C GLY A 59 6.30 -2.84 9.25
N ILE A 60 6.34 -4.16 9.30
CA ILE A 60 6.91 -4.92 10.42
C ILE A 60 8.38 -4.55 10.63
N ASN A 61 9.18 -4.51 9.56
CA ASN A 61 10.60 -4.17 9.64
C ASN A 61 10.83 -2.74 10.17
N LEU A 62 10.08 -1.75 9.69
CA LEU A 62 10.18 -0.38 10.18
C LEU A 62 9.77 -0.25 11.66
N PHE A 63 8.75 -1.00 12.08
CA PHE A 63 8.36 -1.07 13.49
C PHE A 63 9.48 -1.69 14.35
N GLN A 64 10.04 -2.82 13.94
CA GLN A 64 11.13 -3.50 14.64
C GLN A 64 12.39 -2.63 14.75
N LEU A 65 12.66 -1.78 13.73
CA LEU A 65 13.71 -0.77 13.75
C LEU A 65 13.35 0.48 14.57
N LYS A 66 12.24 0.43 15.34
CA LYS A 66 11.76 1.50 16.22
C LYS A 66 11.57 2.84 15.51
N LYS A 67 11.16 2.80 14.22
CA LYS A 67 10.87 4.01 13.44
C LYS A 67 9.54 4.67 13.84
N ALA A 68 8.66 3.94 14.52
CA ALA A 68 7.47 4.47 15.18
C ALA A 68 7.03 3.54 16.32
N PRO A 69 6.30 4.06 17.32
CA PRO A 69 5.79 3.27 18.44
C PRO A 69 4.58 2.40 18.06
N THR A 70 3.93 2.69 16.94
CA THR A 70 2.66 2.06 16.55
C THR A 70 2.69 1.65 15.09
N LEU A 71 2.17 0.44 14.80
CA LEU A 71 1.88 -0.06 13.45
C LEU A 71 0.37 0.05 13.20
N ILE A 72 -0.04 0.84 12.21
CA ILE A 72 -1.43 1.00 11.82
C ILE A 72 -1.67 0.23 10.53
N LEU A 73 -2.66 -0.67 10.53
CA LEU A 73 -3.07 -1.47 9.38
C LEU A 73 -4.47 -1.05 8.94
N THR A 74 -4.65 -0.74 7.66
CA THR A 74 -5.96 -0.36 7.17
C THR A 74 -6.83 -1.59 6.92
N ARG A 75 -8.11 -1.51 7.31
CA ARG A 75 -9.11 -2.57 7.15
C ARG A 75 -9.84 -2.45 5.81
N GLY A 76 -9.06 -2.57 4.72
CA GLY A 76 -9.62 -2.55 3.37
C GLY A 76 -10.62 -3.68 3.17
N LYS A 77 -11.83 -3.31 2.72
CA LYS A 77 -12.90 -4.25 2.37
C LYS A 77 -13.83 -3.62 1.36
N MET A 78 -13.84 -4.16 0.16
CA MET A 78 -14.81 -3.73 -0.85
C MET A 78 -16.22 -4.27 -0.52
N PRO A 79 -17.32 -3.56 -0.86
CA PRO A 79 -18.68 -4.00 -0.57
C PRO A 79 -19.02 -5.39 -1.11
N TRP A 80 -18.40 -5.78 -2.23
CA TRP A 80 -18.59 -7.08 -2.86
C TRP A 80 -17.60 -8.16 -2.40
N SER A 81 -16.63 -7.80 -1.52
CA SER A 81 -15.66 -8.77 -1.00
C SER A 81 -16.26 -9.62 0.10
N MET A 82 -16.04 -10.91 0.03
CA MET A 82 -16.41 -11.86 1.09
C MET A 82 -15.27 -11.97 2.12
N GLY A 83 -15.60 -12.43 3.32
CA GLY A 83 -14.61 -12.62 4.39
C GLY A 83 -14.42 -11.40 5.27
N LEU A 84 -13.38 -11.47 6.12
CA LEU A 84 -13.00 -10.39 7.02
C LEU A 84 -12.28 -9.27 6.27
N PRO A 85 -12.28 -8.05 6.83
CA PRO A 85 -11.42 -6.97 6.33
C PRO A 85 -9.95 -7.39 6.35
N GLU A 86 -9.18 -6.91 5.38
CA GLU A 86 -7.78 -7.32 5.19
C GLU A 86 -6.91 -7.07 6.43
N GLY A 87 -7.12 -5.95 7.13
CA GLY A 87 -6.35 -5.58 8.31
C GLY A 87 -6.39 -6.61 9.44
N GLU A 88 -7.46 -7.41 9.56
CA GLU A 88 -7.56 -8.47 10.56
C GLU A 88 -6.49 -9.57 10.32
N TYR A 89 -6.40 -10.03 9.08
CA TYR A 89 -5.38 -11.02 8.71
C TYR A 89 -3.96 -10.45 8.82
N LEU A 90 -3.78 -9.19 8.42
CA LEU A 90 -2.48 -8.53 8.50
C LEU A 90 -2.02 -8.33 9.95
N ARG A 91 -2.95 -8.08 10.89
CA ARG A 91 -2.65 -8.04 12.33
C ARG A 91 -2.08 -9.37 12.81
N ASP A 92 -2.76 -10.48 12.48
CA ASP A 92 -2.31 -11.81 12.89
C ASP A 92 -0.91 -12.14 12.33
N VAL A 93 -0.65 -11.71 11.09
CA VAL A 93 0.68 -11.81 10.48
C VAL A 93 1.70 -10.96 11.24
N ALA A 94 1.38 -9.71 11.56
CA ALA A 94 2.31 -8.83 12.28
C ALA A 94 2.65 -9.39 13.66
N ILE A 95 1.67 -9.90 14.40
CA ILE A 95 1.88 -10.58 15.70
C ILE A 95 2.81 -11.79 15.54
N LYS A 96 2.54 -12.63 14.54
CA LYS A 96 3.37 -13.80 14.25
C LYS A 96 4.84 -13.45 13.98
N TYR A 97 5.08 -12.26 13.40
CA TYR A 97 6.42 -11.76 13.13
C TYR A 97 6.98 -10.83 14.23
N GLY A 98 6.38 -10.87 15.44
CA GLY A 98 6.94 -10.28 16.65
C GLY A 98 6.58 -8.81 16.89
N VAL A 99 5.51 -8.29 16.27
CA VAL A 99 4.93 -7.00 16.65
C VAL A 99 3.97 -7.25 17.82
N PRO A 100 4.15 -6.62 18.99
CA PRO A 100 3.22 -6.79 20.12
C PRO A 100 1.81 -6.29 19.73
N GLU A 101 0.78 -7.02 20.14
CA GLU A 101 -0.60 -6.73 19.76
C GLU A 101 -1.03 -5.32 20.22
N GLU A 102 -0.59 -4.90 21.39
CA GLU A 102 -0.86 -3.57 21.95
C GLU A 102 -0.27 -2.41 21.13
N ASN A 103 0.70 -2.69 20.25
CA ASN A 103 1.30 -1.71 19.36
C ASN A 103 0.66 -1.70 17.95
N ILE A 104 -0.35 -2.55 17.70
CA ILE A 104 -1.05 -2.62 16.43
C ILE A 104 -2.41 -1.94 16.54
N LEU A 105 -2.67 -0.99 15.67
CA LEU A 105 -3.99 -0.37 15.54
C LEU A 105 -4.62 -0.72 14.18
N LEU A 106 -5.90 -1.00 14.20
CA LEU A 106 -6.70 -1.21 13.00
C LEU A 106 -7.62 -0.01 12.78
N THR A 107 -7.78 0.39 11.52
CA THR A 107 -8.79 1.41 11.17
C THR A 107 -10.22 0.83 11.24
N GLU A 108 -11.23 1.66 11.13
CA GLU A 108 -12.56 1.23 10.68
C GLU A 108 -12.48 0.61 9.26
N ASN A 109 -13.55 -0.04 8.79
CA ASN A 109 -13.59 -0.56 7.43
C ASN A 109 -13.50 0.57 6.40
N VAL A 110 -12.68 0.38 5.39
CA VAL A 110 -12.39 1.37 4.35
C VAL A 110 -12.44 0.74 2.96
N GLU A 111 -12.92 1.48 1.99
CA GLU A 111 -13.12 1.01 0.61
C GLU A 111 -12.20 1.71 -0.40
N ASN A 112 -11.65 2.85 -0.02
CA ASN A 112 -10.82 3.68 -0.90
C ASN A 112 -9.83 4.53 -0.10
N THR A 113 -8.86 5.12 -0.79
CA THR A 113 -7.76 5.86 -0.19
C THR A 113 -8.19 7.10 0.60
N ASP A 114 -9.30 7.75 0.23
CA ASP A 114 -9.85 8.88 1.00
C ASP A 114 -10.39 8.43 2.36
N GLN A 115 -11.12 7.32 2.38
CA GLN A 115 -11.58 6.71 3.64
C GLN A 115 -10.40 6.22 4.48
N GLU A 116 -9.36 5.64 3.88
CA GLU A 116 -8.13 5.25 4.59
C GLU A 116 -7.52 6.44 5.31
N ALA A 117 -7.29 7.55 4.60
CA ALA A 117 -6.69 8.74 5.19
C ALA A 117 -7.55 9.33 6.32
N LYS A 118 -8.86 9.41 6.15
CA LYS A 118 -9.80 9.88 7.18
C LYS A 118 -9.84 8.98 8.40
N ALA A 119 -9.89 7.65 8.18
CA ALA A 119 -9.90 6.67 9.26
C ALA A 119 -8.60 6.71 10.07
N ILE A 120 -7.46 6.85 9.39
CA ILE A 120 -6.16 7.01 10.05
C ILE A 120 -6.10 8.32 10.83
N LYS A 121 -6.59 9.45 10.26
CA LYS A 121 -6.62 10.73 10.97
C LYS A 121 -7.37 10.66 12.29
N LYS A 122 -8.47 9.91 12.35
CA LYS A 122 -9.28 9.71 13.57
C LYS A 122 -8.52 9.00 14.69
N LEU A 123 -7.50 8.20 14.38
CA LEU A 123 -6.69 7.50 15.39
C LEU A 123 -5.71 8.42 16.12
N PHE A 124 -5.50 9.64 15.62
CA PHE A 124 -4.59 10.59 16.23
C PHE A 124 -5.33 11.69 16.99
N LEU A 125 -4.92 11.94 18.23
CA LEU A 125 -5.40 13.05 19.06
C LEU A 125 -4.65 14.37 18.77
N ILE A 126 -3.56 14.31 18.00
CA ILE A 126 -2.73 15.45 17.66
C ILE A 126 -3.06 16.01 16.28
N ASP A 127 -2.87 17.30 16.10
CA ASP A 127 -2.96 17.94 14.80
C ASP A 127 -1.75 17.62 13.93
N ASN A 128 -1.99 17.44 12.62
CA ASN A 128 -0.96 17.19 11.63
C ASN A 128 0.04 16.07 12.01
N PRO A 129 -0.43 14.86 12.37
CA PRO A 129 0.47 13.75 12.68
C PRO A 129 1.40 13.45 11.51
N GLU A 130 2.63 13.06 11.81
CA GLU A 130 3.59 12.60 10.82
C GLU A 130 3.62 11.07 10.81
N ILE A 131 3.45 10.46 9.65
CA ILE A 131 3.43 8.99 9.51
C ILE A 131 4.42 8.52 8.45
N ILE A 132 4.93 7.31 8.63
CA ILE A 132 5.60 6.58 7.55
C ILE A 132 4.53 5.81 6.80
N LEU A 133 4.23 6.24 5.58
CA LEU A 133 3.19 5.64 4.76
C LEU A 133 3.78 4.60 3.82
N ILE A 134 3.26 3.37 3.90
CA ILE A 134 3.70 2.23 3.09
C ILE A 134 2.60 1.84 2.12
N THR A 135 2.91 1.86 0.85
CA THR A 135 2.08 1.36 -0.24
C THR A 135 2.94 1.10 -1.48
N SER A 136 2.34 0.55 -2.55
CA SER A 136 3.06 0.31 -3.80
C SER A 136 3.57 1.62 -4.41
N ALA A 137 4.76 1.57 -5.00
CA ALA A 137 5.44 2.74 -5.57
C ALA A 137 4.57 3.48 -6.59
N TYR A 138 3.89 2.75 -7.48
CA TYR A 138 3.00 3.35 -8.49
C TYR A 138 1.80 4.08 -7.88
N HIS A 139 1.34 3.67 -6.69
CA HIS A 139 0.20 4.24 -5.97
C HIS A 139 0.57 5.41 -5.05
N MET A 140 1.82 5.47 -4.59
CA MET A 140 2.30 6.41 -3.57
C MET A 140 2.00 7.88 -3.89
N PRO A 141 2.14 8.39 -5.13
CA PRO A 141 1.85 9.81 -5.42
C PRO A 141 0.40 10.19 -5.11
N ARG A 142 -0.55 9.31 -5.46
CA ARG A 142 -1.98 9.52 -5.16
C ARG A 142 -2.26 9.44 -3.66
N ALA A 143 -1.69 8.44 -2.99
CA ALA A 143 -1.84 8.28 -1.56
C ALA A 143 -1.33 9.51 -0.79
N GLN A 144 -0.11 9.98 -1.08
CA GLN A 144 0.44 11.17 -0.44
C GLN A 144 -0.46 12.40 -0.58
N LYS A 145 -1.01 12.64 -1.79
CA LYS A 145 -1.91 13.77 -2.01
C LYS A 145 -3.14 13.70 -1.13
N VAL A 146 -3.79 12.52 -1.07
CA VAL A 146 -5.01 12.31 -0.28
C VAL A 146 -4.72 12.44 1.21
N PHE A 147 -3.62 11.88 1.70
CA PHE A 147 -3.21 12.01 3.10
C PHE A 147 -2.87 13.45 3.49
N LYS A 148 -2.20 14.20 2.60
CA LYS A 148 -1.94 15.62 2.80
C LYS A 148 -3.24 16.43 2.90
N ALA A 149 -4.24 16.12 2.08
CA ALA A 149 -5.57 16.75 2.14
C ALA A 149 -6.31 16.43 3.46
N ALA A 150 -6.02 15.27 4.09
CA ALA A 150 -6.51 14.92 5.42
C ALA A 150 -5.69 15.51 6.57
N ALA A 151 -4.80 16.48 6.31
CA ALA A 151 -3.90 17.09 7.28
C ALA A 151 -3.00 16.07 8.00
N ILE A 152 -2.43 15.14 7.24
CA ILE A 152 -1.44 14.15 7.72
C ILE A 152 -0.13 14.40 6.97
N LYS A 153 0.97 14.58 7.72
CA LYS A 153 2.31 14.64 7.14
C LYS A 153 2.80 13.25 6.79
N VAL A 154 3.31 13.06 5.58
CA VAL A 154 3.69 11.74 5.05
C VAL A 154 5.18 11.67 4.76
N ILE A 155 5.84 10.72 5.41
CA ILE A 155 7.15 10.19 5.01
C ILE A 155 6.87 8.98 4.10
N PRO A 156 7.05 9.09 2.77
CA PRO A 156 6.74 7.99 1.87
C PRO A 156 7.77 6.87 1.99
N PHE A 157 7.30 5.65 2.14
CA PHE A 157 8.09 4.43 2.04
C PHE A 157 7.48 3.51 0.98
N PRO A 158 7.77 3.77 -0.30
CA PRO A 158 7.26 2.99 -1.41
C PRO A 158 7.91 1.61 -1.46
N VAL A 159 7.11 0.60 -1.74
CA VAL A 159 7.51 -0.80 -1.98
C VAL A 159 6.80 -1.33 -3.22
N ASP A 160 6.88 -2.62 -3.53
CA ASP A 160 6.19 -3.23 -4.67
C ASP A 160 6.46 -2.45 -5.97
N PHE A 161 7.75 -2.23 -6.26
CA PHE A 161 8.18 -1.68 -7.54
C PHE A 161 8.01 -2.74 -8.64
N ARG A 162 7.33 -2.37 -9.71
CA ARG A 162 6.98 -3.26 -10.83
C ARG A 162 7.80 -3.01 -12.08
N HIS A 163 8.48 -1.86 -12.16
CA HIS A 163 9.39 -1.58 -13.24
C HIS A 163 10.65 -2.41 -13.09
N GLU A 164 10.90 -3.27 -14.06
CA GLU A 164 12.08 -4.14 -14.10
C GLU A 164 13.04 -3.64 -15.18
N ILE A 165 14.33 -3.53 -14.84
CA ILE A 165 15.39 -3.26 -15.82
C ILE A 165 15.74 -4.58 -16.49
N LYS A 166 15.39 -4.73 -17.77
CA LYS A 166 15.66 -5.92 -18.58
C LYS A 166 16.35 -5.54 -19.89
N LYS A 167 17.18 -6.47 -20.40
CA LYS A 167 17.63 -6.37 -21.79
C LYS A 167 16.45 -6.55 -22.72
N ILE A 168 16.34 -5.71 -23.73
CA ILE A 168 15.29 -5.84 -24.75
C ILE A 168 15.61 -7.06 -25.59
N THR A 169 14.68 -8.00 -25.62
CA THR A 169 14.72 -9.21 -26.44
C THR A 169 13.53 -9.22 -27.38
N PHE A 170 13.51 -10.11 -28.35
CA PHE A 170 12.37 -10.29 -29.25
C PHE A 170 11.07 -10.60 -28.49
N MET A 171 11.16 -11.28 -27.35
CA MET A 171 10.01 -11.59 -26.49
C MET A 171 9.29 -10.35 -25.96
N GLU A 172 9.98 -9.22 -25.86
CA GLU A 172 9.36 -7.96 -25.40
C GLU A 172 8.39 -7.34 -26.41
N PHE A 173 8.35 -7.85 -27.64
CA PHE A 173 7.39 -7.46 -28.66
C PHE A 173 6.12 -8.35 -28.66
N ILE A 174 6.15 -9.48 -27.95
CA ILE A 174 5.02 -10.41 -27.86
C ILE A 174 4.09 -9.95 -26.71
N PRO A 175 2.78 -9.76 -26.97
CA PRO A 175 1.81 -9.44 -25.93
C PRO A 175 1.85 -10.44 -24.78
N SER A 176 1.74 -9.96 -23.54
CA SER A 176 1.69 -10.81 -22.35
C SER A 176 0.60 -10.35 -21.37
N ALA A 177 0.06 -11.29 -20.58
CA ALA A 177 -0.94 -10.99 -19.55
C ALA A 177 -0.41 -9.96 -18.54
N LYS A 178 0.86 -10.07 -18.14
CA LYS A 178 1.53 -9.11 -17.24
C LYS A 178 1.54 -7.69 -17.83
N SER A 179 1.76 -7.56 -19.13
CA SER A 179 1.75 -6.26 -19.81
C SER A 179 0.37 -5.63 -19.83
N LEU A 180 -0.68 -6.43 -20.04
CA LEU A 180 -2.05 -5.96 -19.96
C LEU A 180 -2.41 -5.53 -18.53
N GLN A 181 -2.01 -6.28 -17.53
CA GLN A 181 -2.20 -5.94 -16.12
C GLN A 181 -1.50 -4.63 -15.75
N ASN A 182 -0.25 -4.44 -16.16
CA ASN A 182 0.48 -3.20 -15.96
C ASN A 182 -0.21 -2.00 -16.63
N THR A 183 -0.69 -2.16 -17.85
CA THR A 183 -1.45 -1.12 -18.55
C THR A 183 -2.76 -0.80 -17.83
N SER A 184 -3.49 -1.82 -17.38
CA SER A 184 -4.71 -1.63 -16.58
C SER A 184 -4.42 -0.89 -15.28
N SER A 185 -3.34 -1.24 -14.58
CA SER A 185 -2.91 -0.56 -13.35
C SER A 185 -2.57 0.91 -13.61
N PHE A 186 -1.87 1.20 -14.73
CA PHE A 186 -1.57 2.56 -15.15
C PHE A 186 -2.84 3.38 -15.38
N VAL A 187 -3.78 2.86 -16.18
CA VAL A 187 -5.04 3.58 -16.50
C VAL A 187 -5.84 3.85 -15.22
N ARG A 188 -6.00 2.85 -14.34
CA ARG A 188 -6.70 3.00 -13.06
C ARG A 188 -6.04 4.05 -12.17
N GLU A 189 -4.72 4.06 -12.11
CA GLU A 189 -3.98 5.02 -11.29
C GLU A 189 -4.11 6.44 -11.86
N MET A 190 -4.05 6.61 -13.19
CA MET A 190 -4.24 7.92 -13.84
C MET A 190 -5.66 8.46 -13.61
N ILE A 191 -6.68 7.62 -13.74
CA ILE A 191 -8.07 7.99 -13.40
C ILE A 191 -8.16 8.41 -11.93
N GLY A 192 -7.59 7.62 -11.02
CA GLY A 192 -7.58 7.94 -9.60
C GLY A 192 -6.86 9.25 -9.29
N ARG A 193 -5.70 9.51 -9.91
CA ARG A 193 -4.96 10.78 -9.77
C ARG A 193 -5.79 11.97 -10.27
N THR A 194 -6.41 11.84 -11.43
CA THR A 194 -7.28 12.91 -12.00
C THR A 194 -8.46 13.17 -11.07
N TYR A 195 -9.15 12.14 -10.62
CA TYR A 195 -10.27 12.28 -9.67
C TYR A 195 -9.87 13.04 -8.41
N TYR A 196 -8.76 12.66 -7.77
CA TYR A 196 -8.31 13.34 -6.56
C TYR A 196 -7.67 14.70 -6.82
N ASN A 197 -7.21 14.98 -8.06
CA ASN A 197 -6.77 16.32 -8.45
C ASN A 197 -7.94 17.30 -8.58
N LEU A 198 -9.11 16.82 -8.96
CA LEU A 198 -10.32 17.63 -9.04
C LEU A 198 -11.03 17.78 -7.68
N LYS A 199 -10.83 16.80 -6.78
CA LYS A 199 -11.48 16.79 -5.47
C LYS A 199 -10.75 17.65 -4.43
N TYR A 200 -9.43 17.74 -4.53
CA TYR A 200 -8.49 18.40 -3.61
C TYR A 200 -7.54 19.35 -4.35
#